data_d8865c8fbc177eec31962f561a9b2bbf
#
_entry.id   d8865c8fbc177eec31962f561a9b2bbf
#
_cell.length_a   1.000
_cell.length_b   1.000
_cell.length_c   1.000
_cell.angle_alpha   90.00
_cell.angle_beta   90.00
_cell.angle_gamma   90.00
#
_symmetry.space_group_name_H-M   'P 1'
#
loop_
_entity.id
_entity.type
_entity.pdbx_description
1 polymer ?
#
loop_
_entity_poly.entity_id
_entity_poly.type
_entity_poly.pdbx_seq_one_letter_code
_entity_poly.pdbx_strand_id
1 'polypeptide(L)'
;MANVDSDENQIRSLLENWAKAVRKKDIDGILAYHTDDIVMFDVPPPFRSKGIAAYRKTWDTFYTWAKDLGVFDILEMKIIAGSSVAFCYASMRCAGCSDSGKREELKFRLTIGLKKIANQWMIAHEHHSLPST
;
A
#
# COMPACT_ATOMS: atom_id res chain seq x y z
N MET A 1 17.42 27.15 -12.20
CA MET A 1 16.41 26.82 -11.17
C MET A 1 16.33 25.32 -11.01
N ALA A 2 16.48 24.84 -9.78
CA ALA A 2 16.37 23.42 -9.53
C ALA A 2 14.95 22.95 -9.82
N ASN A 3 14.82 21.82 -10.50
CA ASN A 3 13.54 21.17 -10.68
C ASN A 3 13.13 20.53 -9.37
N VAL A 4 12.03 21.01 -8.81
CA VAL A 4 11.45 20.42 -7.62
C VAL A 4 10.29 19.55 -8.09
N ASP A 5 10.32 18.29 -7.75
CA ASP A 5 9.22 17.40 -8.07
C ASP A 5 7.93 17.94 -7.44
N SER A 6 6.85 17.88 -8.19
CA SER A 6 5.54 18.21 -7.66
C SER A 6 5.18 17.25 -6.54
N ASP A 7 4.28 17.66 -5.65
CA ASP A 7 3.76 16.79 -4.61
C ASP A 7 3.18 15.50 -5.20
N GLU A 8 2.45 15.63 -6.31
CA GLU A 8 1.90 14.45 -7.00
C GLU A 8 2.98 13.48 -7.43
N ASN A 9 4.07 13.98 -8.04
CA ASN A 9 5.16 13.12 -8.50
C ASN A 9 5.90 12.47 -7.34
N GLN A 10 6.09 13.18 -6.23
CA GLN A 10 6.71 12.62 -5.04
C GLN A 10 5.87 11.48 -4.46
N ILE A 11 4.57 11.68 -4.38
CA ILE A 11 3.65 10.65 -3.88
C ILE A 11 3.63 9.44 -4.83
N ARG A 12 3.59 9.69 -6.14
CA ARG A 12 3.62 8.61 -7.12
C ARG A 12 4.87 7.74 -6.96
N SER A 13 6.04 8.37 -6.86
CA SER A 13 7.30 7.65 -6.67
C SER A 13 7.31 6.87 -5.37
N LEU A 14 6.79 7.46 -4.29
CA LEU A 14 6.70 6.80 -2.99
C LEU A 14 5.86 5.54 -3.08
N LEU A 15 4.70 5.62 -3.75
CA LEU A 15 3.79 4.47 -3.87
C LEU A 15 4.33 3.40 -4.82
N GLU A 16 5.00 3.79 -5.90
CA GLU A 16 5.63 2.84 -6.80
C GLU A 16 6.77 2.09 -6.10
N ASN A 17 7.56 2.79 -5.30
CA ASN A 17 8.62 2.15 -4.51
C ASN A 17 8.05 1.22 -3.44
N TRP A 18 6.94 1.59 -2.82
CA TRP A 18 6.23 0.74 -1.87
C TRP A 18 5.75 -0.55 -2.55
N ALA A 19 5.12 -0.46 -3.71
CA ALA A 19 4.65 -1.64 -4.44
C ALA A 19 5.82 -2.54 -4.83
N LYS A 20 6.95 -1.94 -5.23
CA LYS A 20 8.17 -2.70 -5.56
C LYS A 20 8.70 -3.44 -4.33
N ALA A 21 8.70 -2.79 -3.16
CA ALA A 21 9.13 -3.42 -1.91
C ALA A 21 8.21 -4.60 -1.56
N VAL A 22 6.91 -4.45 -1.79
CA VAL A 22 5.96 -5.56 -1.57
C VAL A 22 6.29 -6.75 -2.46
N ARG A 23 6.55 -6.51 -3.74
CA ARG A 23 6.91 -7.59 -4.68
C ARG A 23 8.18 -8.31 -4.26
N LYS A 24 9.12 -7.61 -3.67
CA LYS A 24 10.42 -8.15 -3.24
C LYS A 24 10.41 -8.70 -1.82
N LYS A 25 9.31 -8.58 -1.11
CA LYS A 25 9.21 -8.92 0.33
C LYS A 25 10.22 -8.16 1.17
N ASP A 26 10.52 -6.93 0.77
CA ASP A 26 11.43 -6.04 1.49
C ASP A 26 10.65 -5.32 2.58
N ILE A 27 10.61 -5.90 3.78
CA ILE A 27 9.77 -5.37 4.86
C ILE A 27 10.18 -3.94 5.25
N ASP A 28 11.46 -3.63 5.27
CA ASP A 28 11.91 -2.28 5.58
C ASP A 28 11.42 -1.27 4.53
N GLY A 29 11.46 -1.66 3.27
CA GLY A 29 10.92 -0.84 2.18
C GLY A 29 9.41 -0.68 2.25
N ILE A 30 8.70 -1.73 2.66
CA ILE A 30 7.25 -1.67 2.85
C ILE A 30 6.88 -0.68 3.95
N LEU A 31 7.62 -0.71 5.07
CA LEU A 31 7.34 0.15 6.22
C LEU A 31 7.86 1.58 6.07
N ALA A 32 8.75 1.81 5.12
CA ALA A 32 9.34 3.13 4.90
C ALA A 32 8.25 4.17 4.59
N TYR A 33 8.41 5.36 5.12
CA TYR A 33 7.50 6.49 4.90
C TYR A 33 6.06 6.23 5.32
N HIS A 34 5.89 5.36 6.32
CA HIS A 34 4.60 5.16 7.00
C HIS A 34 4.70 5.78 8.38
N THR A 35 3.60 6.40 8.83
CA THR A 35 3.58 6.98 10.18
C THR A 35 3.49 5.87 11.23
N ASP A 36 4.04 6.12 12.41
CA ASP A 36 4.00 5.14 13.50
C ASP A 36 2.58 4.81 13.94
N ASP A 37 1.66 5.73 13.74
CA ASP A 37 0.26 5.61 14.13
C ASP A 37 -0.67 5.25 12.96
N ILE A 38 -0.12 4.72 11.89
CA ILE A 38 -0.91 4.33 10.71
C ILE A 38 -2.11 3.48 11.09
N VAL A 39 -3.23 3.71 10.42
CA VAL A 39 -4.42 2.87 10.53
C VAL A 39 -4.67 2.18 9.20
N MET A 40 -4.83 0.88 9.24
CA MET A 40 -5.07 0.06 8.05
C MET A 40 -6.40 -0.66 8.17
N PHE A 41 -7.20 -0.60 7.09
CA PHE A 41 -8.39 -1.43 6.92
C PHE A 41 -8.08 -2.42 5.79
N ASP A 42 -8.11 -3.69 6.11
CA ASP A 42 -7.76 -4.73 5.15
C ASP A 42 -8.94 -5.68 4.94
N VAL A 43 -8.86 -6.46 3.86
CA VAL A 43 -9.90 -7.45 3.54
C VAL A 43 -9.95 -8.55 4.59
N PRO A 44 -8.81 -9.20 4.95
CA PRO A 44 -8.86 -10.18 6.04
C PRO A 44 -8.97 -9.51 7.40
N PRO A 45 -9.46 -10.24 8.42
CA PRO A 45 -9.45 -9.71 9.77
C PRO A 45 -8.04 -9.38 10.24
N PRO A 46 -7.88 -8.49 11.23
CA PRO A 46 -8.90 -7.94 12.11
C PRO A 46 -9.68 -6.79 11.48
N PHE A 47 -10.69 -6.30 12.19
CA PHE A 47 -11.52 -5.19 11.74
C PHE A 47 -10.70 -3.96 11.34
N ARG A 48 -9.65 -3.68 12.09
CA ARG A 48 -8.67 -2.64 11.77
C ARG A 48 -7.33 -2.97 12.39
N SER A 49 -6.26 -2.41 11.81
CA SER A 49 -4.91 -2.52 12.37
C SER A 49 -4.43 -1.11 12.70
N LYS A 50 -4.10 -0.85 13.96
CA LYS A 50 -3.62 0.45 14.42
C LYS A 50 -2.16 0.36 14.80
N GLY A 51 -1.36 1.27 14.25
CA GLY A 51 0.06 1.35 14.52
C GLY A 51 0.91 0.54 13.56
N ILE A 52 2.17 0.91 13.48
CA ILE A 52 3.10 0.32 12.51
C ILE A 52 3.34 -1.17 12.77
N ALA A 53 3.35 -1.60 14.03
CA ALA A 53 3.54 -3.02 14.35
C ALA A 53 2.37 -3.88 13.86
N ALA A 54 1.14 -3.39 14.04
CA ALA A 54 -0.05 -4.07 13.54
C ALA A 54 -0.08 -4.05 12.01
N TYR A 55 0.30 -2.94 11.41
CA TYR A 55 0.41 -2.82 9.95
C TYR A 55 1.38 -3.86 9.39
N ARG A 56 2.54 -4.02 10.03
CA ARG A 56 3.51 -5.02 9.60
C ARG A 56 2.91 -6.43 9.59
N LYS A 57 2.10 -6.76 10.58
CA LYS A 57 1.45 -8.09 10.68
C LYS A 57 0.50 -8.36 9.52
N THR A 58 -0.10 -7.32 8.93
CA THR A 58 -0.98 -7.51 7.76
C THR A 58 -0.19 -8.08 6.59
N TRP A 59 1.08 -7.70 6.45
CA TRP A 59 1.93 -8.24 5.39
C TRP A 59 2.34 -9.67 5.64
N ASP A 60 2.58 -10.06 6.90
CA ASP A 60 2.83 -11.45 7.23
C ASP A 60 1.64 -12.33 6.79
N THR A 61 0.42 -11.87 7.05
CA THR A 61 -0.80 -12.56 6.62
C THR A 61 -0.88 -12.63 5.09
N PHE A 62 -0.61 -11.52 4.43
CA PHE A 62 -0.61 -11.46 2.95
C PHE A 62 0.35 -12.49 2.36
N TYR A 63 1.56 -12.59 2.91
CA TYR A 63 2.59 -13.48 2.35
C TYR A 63 2.34 -14.95 2.62
N THR A 64 1.47 -15.34 3.57
CA THR A 64 1.06 -16.72 3.68
C THR A 64 0.24 -17.16 2.47
N TRP A 65 -0.47 -16.23 1.84
CA TRP A 65 -1.23 -16.48 0.61
C TRP A 65 -0.38 -16.20 -0.63
N ALA A 66 0.29 -15.05 -0.68
CA ALA A 66 1.04 -14.61 -1.86
C ALA A 66 2.34 -15.37 -2.08
N LYS A 67 2.97 -15.83 -1.00
CA LYS A 67 4.24 -16.60 -1.06
C LYS A 67 5.27 -15.89 -1.96
N ASP A 68 5.76 -16.56 -2.99
CA ASP A 68 6.84 -16.05 -3.86
C ASP A 68 6.35 -15.60 -5.23
N LEU A 69 5.06 -15.34 -5.39
CA LEU A 69 4.52 -15.02 -6.72
C LEU A 69 4.91 -13.65 -7.24
N GLY A 70 5.34 -12.72 -6.36
CA GLY A 70 5.94 -11.45 -6.79
C GLY A 70 5.05 -10.53 -7.61
N VAL A 71 3.73 -10.66 -7.48
CA VAL A 71 2.77 -9.82 -8.21
C VAL A 71 2.08 -8.89 -7.25
N PHE A 72 2.34 -7.60 -7.41
CA PHE A 72 1.68 -6.55 -6.65
C PHE A 72 1.78 -5.27 -7.50
N ASP A 73 0.83 -5.08 -8.38
CA ASP A 73 0.90 -4.08 -9.43
C ASP A 73 -0.14 -3.00 -9.24
N ILE A 74 0.29 -1.76 -9.44
CA ILE A 74 -0.61 -0.61 -9.54
C ILE A 74 -1.07 -0.54 -10.99
N LEU A 75 -2.36 -0.81 -11.23
CA LEU A 75 -2.91 -0.79 -12.59
C LEU A 75 -3.32 0.61 -13.00
N GLU A 76 -3.93 1.34 -12.07
CA GLU A 76 -4.40 2.70 -12.27
C GLU A 76 -4.31 3.43 -10.95
N MET A 77 -3.90 4.70 -10.97
CA MET A 77 -3.77 5.47 -9.74
C MET A 77 -4.12 6.94 -9.98
N LYS A 78 -4.93 7.50 -9.12
CA LYS A 78 -5.26 8.92 -9.09
C LYS A 78 -4.76 9.51 -7.78
N ILE A 79 -4.00 10.57 -7.86
CA ILE A 79 -3.45 11.29 -6.70
C ILE A 79 -4.05 12.68 -6.65
N ILE A 80 -4.55 13.06 -5.48
CA ILE A 80 -5.08 14.40 -5.24
C ILE A 80 -4.30 14.95 -4.05
N ALA A 81 -3.40 15.90 -4.34
CA ALA A 81 -2.47 16.41 -3.35
C ALA A 81 -2.77 17.86 -3.00
N GLY A 82 -2.86 18.14 -1.71
CA GLY A 82 -2.84 19.49 -1.17
C GLY A 82 -1.43 19.84 -0.70
N SER A 83 -1.28 20.89 0.07
CA SER A 83 0.02 21.34 0.55
C SER A 83 0.55 20.49 1.71
N SER A 84 -0.32 19.87 2.49
CA SER A 84 0.07 19.11 3.67
C SER A 84 -0.66 17.78 3.82
N VAL A 85 -1.74 17.58 3.07
CA VAL A 85 -2.56 16.37 3.12
C VAL A 85 -2.88 15.96 1.69
N ALA A 86 -2.89 14.66 1.45
CA ALA A 86 -3.22 14.12 0.14
C ALA A 86 -3.97 12.81 0.31
N PHE A 87 -4.68 12.43 -0.72
CA PHE A 87 -5.16 11.07 -0.82
C PHE A 87 -4.97 10.55 -2.23
N CYS A 88 -4.91 9.24 -2.34
CA CYS A 88 -4.93 8.61 -3.66
C CYS A 88 -5.83 7.38 -3.61
N TYR A 89 -6.33 7.00 -4.78
CA TYR A 89 -7.01 5.74 -4.93
C TYR A 89 -6.47 5.02 -6.15
N ALA A 90 -6.49 3.70 -6.10
CA ALA A 90 -5.87 2.89 -7.13
C ALA A 90 -6.62 1.57 -7.33
N SER A 91 -6.50 1.06 -8.53
CA SER A 91 -6.86 -0.32 -8.85
C SER A 91 -5.56 -1.12 -8.83
N MET A 92 -5.57 -2.23 -8.11
CA MET A 92 -4.38 -3.03 -7.86
C MET A 92 -4.61 -4.47 -8.31
N ARG A 93 -3.51 -5.17 -8.55
CA ARG A 93 -3.52 -6.61 -8.86
C ARG A 93 -2.45 -7.30 -8.04
N CYS A 94 -2.80 -8.44 -7.46
CA CYS A 94 -1.83 -9.30 -6.79
C CYS A 94 -2.13 -10.77 -7.12
N ALA A 95 -1.23 -11.66 -6.76
CA ALA A 95 -1.40 -13.09 -6.99
C ALA A 95 -0.99 -13.88 -5.76
N GLY A 96 -1.66 -14.98 -5.56
CA GLY A 96 -1.41 -15.89 -4.46
C GLY A 96 -1.81 -17.30 -4.82
N CYS A 97 -1.82 -18.18 -3.82
CA CYS A 97 -2.23 -19.57 -4.00
C CYS A 97 -3.43 -19.87 -3.13
N SER A 98 -4.41 -20.58 -3.69
CA SER A 98 -5.53 -21.11 -2.93
C SER A 98 -5.05 -22.24 -2.01
N ASP A 99 -5.93 -22.69 -1.11
CA ASP A 99 -5.64 -23.81 -0.20
C ASP A 99 -5.26 -25.09 -0.95
N SER A 100 -5.77 -25.24 -2.18
CA SER A 100 -5.44 -26.39 -3.03
C SER A 100 -4.09 -26.22 -3.76
N GLY A 101 -3.39 -25.10 -3.56
CA GLY A 101 -2.14 -24.79 -4.23
C GLY A 101 -2.31 -24.17 -5.62
N LYS A 102 -3.54 -23.89 -6.04
CA LYS A 102 -3.81 -23.31 -7.34
C LYS A 102 -3.54 -21.81 -7.30
N ARG A 103 -2.85 -21.29 -8.33
CA ARG A 103 -2.59 -19.85 -8.47
C ARG A 103 -3.91 -19.09 -8.64
N GLU A 104 -4.05 -18.02 -7.89
CA GLU A 104 -5.18 -17.10 -7.98
C GLU A 104 -4.66 -15.69 -8.23
N GLU A 105 -5.35 -14.95 -9.07
CA GLU A 105 -5.12 -13.52 -9.24
C GLU A 105 -6.28 -12.76 -8.64
N LEU A 106 -5.96 -11.63 -8.01
CA LEU A 106 -6.93 -10.82 -7.29
C LEU A 106 -6.76 -9.37 -7.70
N LYS A 107 -7.86 -8.75 -8.14
CA LYS A 107 -7.92 -7.30 -8.30
C LYS A 107 -8.59 -6.72 -7.08
N PHE A 108 -8.01 -5.67 -6.53
CA PHE A 108 -8.56 -5.03 -5.34
C PHE A 108 -8.43 -3.52 -5.44
N ARG A 109 -9.13 -2.83 -4.57
CA ARG A 109 -9.14 -1.37 -4.51
C ARG A 109 -8.29 -0.91 -3.34
N LEU A 110 -7.54 0.17 -3.57
CA LEU A 110 -6.65 0.75 -2.59
C LEU A 110 -6.96 2.23 -2.46
N THR A 111 -7.11 2.71 -1.23
CA THR A 111 -7.16 4.13 -0.93
C THR A 111 -6.08 4.43 0.10
N ILE A 112 -5.31 5.48 -0.12
CA ILE A 112 -4.22 5.86 0.76
C ILE A 112 -4.40 7.31 1.16
N GLY A 113 -4.33 7.57 2.47
CA GLY A 113 -4.27 8.90 3.03
C GLY A 113 -2.83 9.23 3.40
N LEU A 114 -2.36 10.41 3.00
CA LEU A 114 -1.00 10.84 3.25
C LEU A 114 -1.00 12.21 3.94
N LYS A 115 0.06 12.45 4.69
CA LYS A 115 0.31 13.78 5.24
C LYS A 115 1.79 14.12 5.11
N LYS A 116 2.09 15.40 4.98
CA LYS A 116 3.46 15.86 4.87
C LYS A 116 3.98 16.23 6.25
N ILE A 117 5.04 15.57 6.67
CA ILE A 117 5.68 15.77 7.97
C ILE A 117 7.13 16.15 7.71
N ALA A 118 7.56 17.29 8.23
CA ALA A 118 8.91 17.78 8.03
C ALA A 118 9.33 17.72 6.55
N ASN A 119 8.42 18.17 5.70
CA ASN A 119 8.63 18.26 4.24
C ASN A 119 8.70 16.92 3.52
N GLN A 120 8.33 15.82 4.20
CA GLN A 120 8.31 14.48 3.64
C GLN A 120 6.89 13.92 3.65
N TRP A 121 6.44 13.43 2.49
CA TRP A 121 5.15 12.74 2.42
C TRP A 121 5.23 11.41 3.15
N MET A 122 4.23 11.16 3.99
CA MET A 122 4.14 9.93 4.80
C MET A 122 2.75 9.32 4.62
N ILE A 123 2.70 8.01 4.53
CA ILE A 123 1.44 7.28 4.48
C ILE A 123 0.89 7.16 5.90
N ALA A 124 -0.31 7.67 6.13
CA ALA A 124 -0.95 7.66 7.44
C ALA A 124 -2.15 6.71 7.50
N HIS A 125 -2.65 6.28 6.34
CA HIS A 125 -3.80 5.40 6.26
C HIS A 125 -3.79 4.61 4.97
N GLU A 126 -4.16 3.34 5.05
CA GLU A 126 -4.39 2.48 3.89
C GLU A 126 -5.73 1.76 4.06
N HIS A 127 -6.46 1.62 2.97
CA HIS A 127 -7.70 0.87 2.94
C HIS A 127 -7.71 -0.01 1.69
N HIS A 128 -7.68 -1.31 1.89
CA HIS A 128 -7.75 -2.30 0.83
C HIS A 128 -9.15 -2.92 0.85
N SER A 129 -9.80 -3.02 -0.29
CA SER A 129 -11.16 -3.54 -0.34
C SER A 129 -11.42 -4.34 -1.62
N LEU A 130 -12.40 -5.21 -1.49
CA LEU A 130 -12.94 -5.98 -2.61
C LEU A 130 -14.44 -5.71 -2.69
N PRO A 131 -15.02 -5.70 -3.89
CA PRO A 131 -16.47 -5.68 -3.98
C PRO A 131 -17.03 -7.01 -3.45
N SER A 132 -18.18 -6.95 -2.82
CA SER A 132 -18.88 -8.20 -2.50
C SER A 132 -19.51 -8.74 -3.78
N THR A 133 -19.43 -10.02 -3.97
CA THR A 133 -19.94 -10.70 -5.17
C THR A 133 -21.40 -11.02 -5.07
#